data_675616c39686b08e48620e289bf7ed74
#
_entry.id   675616c39686b08e48620e289bf7ed74
#
_cell.length_a   1.000
_cell.length_b   1.000
_cell.length_c   1.000
_cell.angle_alpha   90.00
_cell.angle_beta   90.00
_cell.angle_gamma   90.00
#
_symmetry.space_group_name_H-M   'P 1'
#
loop_
_entity.id
_entity.type
_entity.pdbx_description
1 polymer ?
#
loop_
_entity_poly.entity_id
_entity_poly.type
_entity_poly.pdbx_seq_one_letter_code
_entity_poly.pdbx_strand_id
1 'polypeptide(L)'
;MDNLKKETMPERTHMNTKYANLMLFRLLEVLYDSKGKGAKFRTCILGKEDIVDHYRDEGLQFSTESWEENRDRCRDFLKEQGIIEDLSCNIENNEAEITIESCIHIPMEEMLKNEEVPPYTCIPANLFAYGVERATGKQTEIAKIETGKDACKIKMLLFQEED
;
A
#
# COMPACT_ATOMS: atom_id res chain seq x y z
N MET A 1 5.97 -15.22 34.11
CA MET A 1 6.90 -15.11 32.97
C MET A 1 6.44 -16.13 31.93
N ASP A 2 5.44 -15.78 31.15
CA ASP A 2 4.86 -16.70 30.20
C ASP A 2 5.57 -16.57 28.86
N ASN A 3 6.28 -17.64 28.52
CA ASN A 3 6.79 -17.89 27.17
C ASN A 3 5.59 -18.06 26.24
N LEU A 4 5.15 -17.00 25.59
CA LEU A 4 4.37 -17.10 24.37
C LEU A 4 5.26 -17.77 23.33
N LYS A 5 5.09 -19.11 23.18
CA LYS A 5 5.64 -19.84 22.05
C LYS A 5 5.17 -19.15 20.79
N LYS A 6 6.12 -18.62 20.00
CA LYS A 6 5.89 -18.29 18.61
C LYS A 6 5.37 -19.58 17.95
N GLU A 7 4.06 -19.70 17.79
CA GLU A 7 3.49 -20.72 16.93
C GLU A 7 3.95 -20.37 15.52
N THR A 8 4.91 -21.14 15.03
CA THR A 8 5.27 -21.13 13.62
C THR A 8 4.02 -21.51 12.84
N MET A 9 3.46 -20.55 12.12
CA MET A 9 2.40 -20.86 11.16
C MET A 9 2.89 -21.96 10.24
N PRO A 10 2.09 -22.99 9.97
CA PRO A 10 2.51 -24.06 9.08
C PRO A 10 2.87 -23.46 7.72
N GLU A 11 3.99 -23.92 7.13
CA GLU A 11 4.36 -23.66 5.74
C GLU A 11 3.15 -23.97 4.85
N ARG A 12 2.36 -22.98 4.54
CA ARG A 12 1.29 -23.10 3.58
C ARG A 12 1.60 -22.19 2.40
N THR A 13 2.13 -22.88 1.41
CA THR A 13 1.37 -23.01 0.18
C THR A 13 0.64 -21.75 -0.23
N HIS A 14 1.08 -21.19 -1.33
CA HIS A 14 0.47 -20.16 -2.14
C HIS A 14 -0.97 -19.82 -1.76
N MET A 15 -1.17 -18.70 -1.10
CA MET A 15 -2.51 -18.17 -0.87
C MET A 15 -3.17 -17.98 -2.24
N ASN A 16 -4.37 -18.50 -2.41
CA ASN A 16 -5.12 -18.30 -3.65
C ASN A 16 -5.44 -16.80 -3.76
N THR A 17 -4.70 -16.11 -4.61
CA THR A 17 -4.81 -14.67 -4.82
C THR A 17 -6.23 -14.25 -5.18
N LYS A 18 -6.96 -15.07 -5.93
CA LYS A 18 -8.37 -14.80 -6.27
C LYS A 18 -9.24 -14.78 -5.02
N TYR A 19 -9.04 -15.72 -4.09
CA TYR A 19 -9.79 -15.75 -2.83
C TYR A 19 -9.45 -14.54 -1.96
N ALA A 20 -8.17 -14.22 -1.82
CA ALA A 20 -7.71 -13.07 -1.05
C ALA A 20 -8.27 -11.75 -1.59
N ASN A 21 -8.24 -11.56 -2.92
CA ASN A 21 -8.82 -10.37 -3.57
C ASN A 21 -10.33 -10.30 -3.38
N LEU A 22 -11.06 -11.42 -3.44
CA LEU A 22 -12.50 -11.43 -3.18
C LEU A 22 -12.81 -11.02 -1.73
N MET A 23 -12.06 -11.52 -0.76
CA MET A 23 -12.26 -11.15 0.65
C MET A 23 -11.92 -9.68 0.88
N LEU A 24 -10.81 -9.20 0.33
CA LEU A 24 -10.41 -7.79 0.42
C LEU A 24 -11.46 -6.89 -0.23
N PHE A 25 -11.94 -7.24 -1.41
CA PHE A 25 -13.01 -6.53 -2.10
C PHE A 25 -14.25 -6.38 -1.20
N ARG A 26 -14.74 -7.48 -0.62
CA ARG A 26 -15.94 -7.45 0.24
C ARG A 26 -15.73 -6.60 1.50
N LEU A 27 -14.56 -6.65 2.11
CA LEU A 27 -14.23 -5.81 3.27
C LEU A 27 -14.21 -4.33 2.91
N LEU A 28 -13.60 -3.98 1.77
CA LEU A 28 -13.54 -2.60 1.30
C LEU A 28 -14.92 -2.06 0.88
N GLU A 29 -15.73 -2.87 0.20
CA GLU A 29 -17.12 -2.54 -0.14
C GLU A 29 -17.94 -2.23 1.11
N VAL A 30 -17.94 -3.12 2.11
CA VAL A 30 -18.66 -2.91 3.38
C VAL A 30 -18.15 -1.67 4.13
N LEU A 31 -16.84 -1.43 4.12
CA LEU A 31 -16.27 -0.24 4.74
C LEU A 31 -16.72 1.03 4.01
N TYR A 32 -16.72 1.02 2.69
CA TYR A 32 -17.18 2.15 1.88
C TYR A 32 -18.68 2.43 2.10
N ASP A 33 -19.52 1.40 2.11
CA ASP A 33 -20.95 1.52 2.38
C ASP A 33 -21.24 2.15 3.75
N SER A 34 -20.41 1.80 4.74
CA SER A 34 -20.58 2.31 6.12
C SER A 34 -20.02 3.71 6.34
N LYS A 35 -19.01 4.14 5.59
CA LYS A 35 -18.24 5.38 5.81
C LYS A 35 -18.23 6.33 4.62
N GLY A 36 -18.71 5.89 3.45
CA GLY A 36 -18.65 6.66 2.23
C GLY A 36 -17.23 7.11 1.91
N LYS A 37 -17.05 8.34 1.47
CA LYS A 37 -15.72 8.92 1.18
C LYS A 37 -14.76 8.94 2.38
N GLY A 38 -15.29 8.83 3.61
CA GLY A 38 -14.47 8.72 4.83
C GLY A 38 -13.71 7.40 4.97
N ALA A 39 -14.06 6.36 4.19
CA ALA A 39 -13.34 5.08 4.17
C ALA A 39 -11.86 5.26 3.83
N LYS A 40 -11.52 6.17 2.92
CA LYS A 40 -10.15 6.54 2.55
C LYS A 40 -9.28 6.85 3.77
N PHE A 41 -9.77 7.66 4.70
CA PHE A 41 -9.02 8.06 5.90
C PHE A 41 -8.84 6.92 6.91
N ARG A 42 -9.66 5.88 6.82
CA ARG A 42 -9.53 4.68 7.67
C ARG A 42 -8.55 3.66 7.11
N THR A 43 -8.33 3.67 5.81
CA THR A 43 -7.47 2.70 5.13
C THR A 43 -6.08 3.24 4.80
N CYS A 44 -5.81 4.54 4.99
CA CYS A 44 -4.50 5.12 4.71
C CYS A 44 -3.37 4.58 5.61
N ILE A 45 -3.69 3.95 6.74
CA ILE A 45 -2.73 3.31 7.62
C ILE A 45 -2.41 1.87 7.23
N LEU A 46 -3.25 1.23 6.40
CA LEU A 46 -3.03 -0.15 5.98
C LEU A 46 -1.79 -0.26 5.09
N GLY A 47 -0.90 -1.16 5.45
CA GLY A 47 0.33 -1.40 4.70
C GLY A 47 1.46 -0.43 4.99
N LYS A 48 1.35 0.38 6.04
CA LYS A 48 2.41 1.29 6.52
C LYS A 48 3.28 0.62 7.58
N GLU A 49 3.24 1.13 8.79
CA GLU A 49 4.08 0.68 9.91
C GLU A 49 3.87 -0.81 10.24
N ASP A 50 2.65 -1.30 10.15
CA ASP A 50 2.29 -2.70 10.37
C ASP A 50 3.07 -3.67 9.47
N ILE A 51 3.25 -3.35 8.19
CA ILE A 51 4.08 -4.13 7.26
C ILE A 51 5.55 -4.04 7.64
N VAL A 52 6.06 -2.83 7.88
CA VAL A 52 7.47 -2.62 8.25
C VAL A 52 7.82 -3.36 9.54
N ASP A 53 6.95 -3.30 10.54
CA ASP A 53 7.17 -3.99 11.81
C ASP A 53 7.16 -5.51 11.66
N HIS A 54 6.27 -6.04 10.81
CA HIS A 54 6.17 -7.48 10.56
C HIS A 54 7.40 -8.02 9.83
N TYR A 55 7.93 -7.28 8.86
CA TYR A 55 9.06 -7.71 8.01
C TYR A 55 10.41 -7.09 8.43
N ARG A 56 10.49 -6.47 9.60
CA ARG A 56 11.73 -5.85 10.11
C ARG A 56 12.88 -6.85 10.23
N ASP A 57 12.59 -8.03 10.75
CA ASP A 57 13.58 -9.10 10.93
C ASP A 57 14.02 -9.72 9.59
N GLU A 58 13.24 -9.52 8.53
CA GLU A 58 13.55 -9.91 7.15
C GLU A 58 14.24 -8.79 6.36
N GLY A 59 14.55 -7.66 7.01
CA GLY A 59 15.35 -6.58 6.46
C GLY A 59 14.56 -5.40 5.88
N LEU A 60 13.22 -5.37 5.99
CA LEU A 60 12.44 -4.21 5.57
C LEU A 60 12.61 -3.07 6.58
N GLN A 61 13.50 -2.13 6.24
CA GLN A 61 13.75 -0.93 7.04
C GLN A 61 13.82 0.29 6.12
N PHE A 62 13.20 1.39 6.52
CA PHE A 62 13.24 2.63 5.76
C PHE A 62 14.24 3.62 6.35
N SER A 63 14.98 4.27 5.45
CA SER A 63 15.90 5.37 5.75
C SER A 63 15.13 6.61 6.23
N THR A 64 15.75 7.38 7.11
CA THR A 64 15.26 8.71 7.52
C THR A 64 15.88 9.85 6.71
N GLU A 65 16.68 9.55 5.68
CA GLU A 65 17.48 10.54 4.95
C GLU A 65 17.16 10.59 3.45
N SER A 66 16.74 9.47 2.84
CA SER A 66 16.53 9.36 1.39
C SER A 66 15.21 8.67 1.06
N TRP A 67 14.31 9.41 0.43
CA TRP A 67 13.07 8.86 -0.08
C TRP A 67 13.30 7.99 -1.34
N GLU A 68 14.34 8.28 -2.12
CA GLU A 68 14.74 7.48 -3.29
C GLU A 68 15.19 6.08 -2.85
N GLU A 69 15.99 6.00 -1.80
CA GLU A 69 16.38 4.72 -1.21
C GLU A 69 15.15 3.95 -0.70
N ASN A 70 14.21 4.64 -0.05
CA ASN A 70 12.98 4.03 0.43
C ASN A 70 12.07 3.57 -0.71
N ARG A 71 12.03 4.31 -1.83
CA ARG A 71 11.35 3.86 -3.06
C ARG A 71 11.91 2.53 -3.53
N ASP A 72 13.23 2.46 -3.66
CA ASP A 72 13.88 1.26 -4.16
C ASP A 72 13.68 0.07 -3.22
N ARG A 73 13.79 0.27 -1.92
CA ARG A 73 13.50 -0.75 -0.90
C ARG A 73 12.04 -1.22 -0.94
N CYS A 74 11.09 -0.30 -1.05
CA CYS A 74 9.68 -0.61 -1.17
C CYS A 74 9.41 -1.42 -2.43
N ARG A 75 9.92 -0.98 -3.58
CA ARG A 75 9.80 -1.70 -4.85
C ARG A 75 10.36 -3.12 -4.74
N ASP A 76 11.59 -3.25 -4.28
CA ASP A 76 12.28 -4.53 -4.23
C ASP A 76 11.57 -5.51 -3.28
N PHE A 77 11.14 -5.04 -2.10
CA PHE A 77 10.32 -5.83 -1.18
C PHE A 77 9.01 -6.30 -1.83
N LEU A 78 8.24 -5.41 -2.45
CA LEU A 78 6.96 -5.77 -3.08
C LEU A 78 7.16 -6.75 -4.25
N LYS A 79 8.26 -6.64 -5.00
CA LYS A 79 8.64 -7.59 -6.05
C LYS A 79 9.02 -8.96 -5.48
N GLU A 80 9.82 -9.01 -4.43
CA GLU A 80 10.21 -10.26 -3.75
C GLU A 80 9.01 -10.98 -3.17
N GLN A 81 8.02 -10.24 -2.66
CA GLN A 81 6.75 -10.79 -2.17
C GLN A 81 5.78 -11.18 -3.30
N GLY A 82 6.12 -10.90 -4.56
CA GLY A 82 5.25 -11.18 -5.72
C GLY A 82 3.98 -10.33 -5.77
N ILE A 83 4.00 -9.14 -5.17
CA ILE A 83 2.86 -8.22 -5.11
C ILE A 83 2.76 -7.37 -6.37
N ILE A 84 3.91 -6.95 -6.91
CA ILE A 84 4.00 -6.09 -8.10
C ILE A 84 5.12 -6.57 -9.02
N GLU A 85 5.10 -6.17 -10.28
CA GLU A 85 6.24 -6.32 -11.20
C GLU A 85 7.20 -5.15 -11.13
N ASP A 86 6.69 -3.91 -11.01
CA ASP A 86 7.53 -2.73 -10.83
C ASP A 86 6.79 -1.57 -10.14
N LEU A 87 7.59 -0.64 -9.59
CA LEU A 87 7.14 0.61 -9.02
C LEU A 87 8.08 1.72 -9.45
N SER A 88 7.54 2.75 -10.08
CA SER A 88 8.24 3.98 -10.38
C SER A 88 7.56 5.18 -9.75
N CYS A 89 8.34 6.20 -9.43
CA CYS A 89 7.82 7.42 -8.83
C CYS A 89 8.64 8.63 -9.24
N ASN A 90 7.95 9.74 -9.51
CA ASN A 90 8.52 11.08 -9.61
C ASN A 90 7.88 11.96 -8.55
N ILE A 91 8.70 12.75 -7.83
CA ILE A 91 8.22 13.75 -6.85
C ILE A 91 8.65 15.14 -7.30
N GLU A 92 7.68 15.98 -7.60
CA GLU A 92 7.88 17.39 -7.97
C GLU A 92 6.88 18.29 -7.24
N ASN A 93 7.32 19.42 -6.74
CA ASN A 93 6.44 20.46 -6.15
C ASN A 93 5.46 19.94 -5.08
N ASN A 94 5.91 19.00 -4.21
CA ASN A 94 5.08 18.34 -3.20
C ASN A 94 3.97 17.45 -3.77
N GLU A 95 4.08 17.02 -5.00
CA GLU A 95 3.24 16.00 -5.62
C GLU A 95 4.10 14.80 -6.02
N ALA A 96 3.64 13.59 -5.73
CA ALA A 96 4.24 12.37 -6.22
C ALA A 96 3.32 11.70 -7.23
N GLU A 97 3.87 11.36 -8.38
CA GLU A 97 3.22 10.49 -9.37
C GLU A 97 3.85 9.10 -9.28
N ILE A 98 3.05 8.12 -8.88
CA ILE A 98 3.48 6.75 -8.67
C ILE A 98 2.83 5.88 -9.74
N THR A 99 3.61 5.03 -10.39
CA THR A 99 3.09 3.98 -11.27
C THR A 99 3.47 2.62 -10.68
N ILE A 100 2.47 1.75 -10.54
CA ILE A 100 2.62 0.38 -10.02
C ILE A 100 2.17 -0.58 -11.12
N GLU A 101 3.08 -1.43 -11.58
CA GLU A 101 2.86 -2.36 -12.67
C GLU A 101 2.49 -3.75 -12.17
N SER A 102 1.51 -4.38 -12.82
CA SER A 102 1.08 -5.78 -12.62
C SER A 102 0.80 -6.11 -11.15
N CYS A 103 0.10 -5.21 -10.43
CA CYS A 103 -0.25 -5.43 -9.04
C CYS A 103 -1.29 -6.56 -8.89
N ILE A 104 -1.06 -7.46 -7.93
CA ILE A 104 -2.00 -8.57 -7.64
C ILE A 104 -3.39 -8.09 -7.20
N HIS A 105 -3.53 -6.81 -6.82
CA HIS A 105 -4.79 -6.22 -6.38
C HIS A 105 -5.62 -5.60 -7.53
N ILE A 106 -5.10 -5.52 -8.76
CA ILE A 106 -5.86 -4.99 -9.91
C ILE A 106 -7.22 -5.66 -10.08
N PRO A 107 -7.37 -7.00 -9.98
CA PRO A 107 -8.69 -7.63 -10.07
C PRO A 107 -9.67 -7.18 -8.98
N MET A 108 -9.19 -6.91 -7.78
CA MET A 108 -10.01 -6.39 -6.68
C MET A 108 -10.47 -4.96 -6.98
N GLU A 109 -9.59 -4.11 -7.49
CA GLU A 109 -9.92 -2.75 -7.91
C GLU A 109 -10.97 -2.72 -9.04
N GLU A 110 -10.88 -3.66 -9.98
CA GLU A 110 -11.89 -3.82 -11.04
C GLU A 110 -13.26 -4.23 -10.48
N MET A 111 -13.29 -5.12 -9.48
CA MET A 111 -14.53 -5.49 -8.79
C MET A 111 -15.17 -4.28 -8.08
N LEU A 112 -14.39 -3.48 -7.36
CA LEU A 112 -14.88 -2.24 -6.72
C LEU A 112 -15.48 -1.28 -7.74
N LYS A 113 -14.78 -1.07 -8.85
CA LYS A 113 -15.24 -0.19 -9.93
C LYS A 113 -16.56 -0.67 -10.55
N ASN A 114 -16.77 -1.97 -10.69
CA ASN A 114 -18.01 -2.56 -11.21
C ASN A 114 -19.20 -2.33 -10.27
N GLU A 115 -18.96 -2.20 -8.97
CA GLU A 115 -19.96 -1.86 -7.95
C GLU A 115 -20.06 -0.34 -7.71
N GLU A 116 -19.52 0.48 -8.63
CA GLU A 116 -19.50 1.94 -8.53
C GLU A 116 -18.77 2.48 -7.29
N VAL A 117 -17.92 1.66 -6.66
CA VAL A 117 -17.06 2.08 -5.56
C VAL A 117 -15.74 2.58 -6.14
N PRO A 118 -15.41 3.88 -6.02
CA PRO A 118 -14.15 4.39 -6.55
C PRO A 118 -12.97 3.77 -5.80
N PRO A 119 -11.83 3.54 -6.47
CA PRO A 119 -10.59 3.14 -5.80
C PRO A 119 -10.22 4.20 -4.74
N TYR A 120 -10.15 3.82 -3.48
CA TYR A 120 -9.89 4.76 -2.39
C TYR A 120 -8.71 4.38 -1.51
N THR A 121 -8.13 3.21 -1.72
CA THR A 121 -6.95 2.73 -1.01
C THR A 121 -6.06 1.90 -1.94
N CYS A 122 -4.76 1.97 -1.72
CA CYS A 122 -3.76 1.16 -2.42
C CYS A 122 -2.67 0.78 -1.41
N ILE A 123 -2.63 -0.48 -0.98
CA ILE A 123 -1.70 -0.95 0.05
C ILE A 123 -0.23 -0.77 -0.38
N PRO A 124 0.19 -1.13 -1.61
CA PRO A 124 1.55 -0.83 -2.07
C PRO A 124 1.89 0.66 -2.05
N ALA A 125 0.96 1.53 -2.44
CA ALA A 125 1.18 2.97 -2.40
C ALA A 125 1.23 3.51 -0.95
N ASN A 126 0.48 2.93 -0.02
CA ASN A 126 0.56 3.28 1.39
C ASN A 126 1.93 2.94 1.99
N LEU A 127 2.50 1.77 1.64
CA LEU A 127 3.84 1.40 2.08
C LEU A 127 4.90 2.37 1.53
N PHE A 128 4.80 2.74 0.26
CA PHE A 128 5.68 3.74 -0.34
C PHE A 128 5.51 5.12 0.34
N ALA A 129 4.26 5.54 0.58
CA ALA A 129 3.95 6.77 1.30
C ALA A 129 4.62 6.83 2.68
N TYR A 130 4.57 5.73 3.43
CA TYR A 130 5.27 5.63 4.71
C TYR A 130 6.79 5.81 4.58
N GLY A 131 7.40 5.23 3.53
CA GLY A 131 8.82 5.45 3.23
C GLY A 131 9.16 6.91 2.93
N VAL A 132 8.29 7.61 2.19
CA VAL A 132 8.44 9.06 1.93
C VAL A 132 8.28 9.87 3.21
N GLU A 133 7.26 9.60 4.03
CA GLU A 133 7.04 10.25 5.32
C GLU A 133 8.25 10.11 6.25
N ARG A 134 8.83 8.91 6.31
CA ARG A 134 10.02 8.64 7.13
C ARG A 134 11.24 9.44 6.70
N ALA A 135 11.46 9.60 5.40
CA ALA A 135 12.64 10.29 4.86
C ALA A 135 12.50 11.80 4.83
N THR A 136 11.28 12.31 4.66
CA THR A 136 11.07 13.75 4.43
C THR A 136 10.50 14.49 5.64
N GLY A 137 9.94 13.78 6.61
CA GLY A 137 9.19 14.36 7.73
C GLY A 137 7.87 15.02 7.31
N LYS A 138 7.44 14.82 6.05
CA LYS A 138 6.17 15.33 5.53
C LYS A 138 5.09 14.27 5.68
N GLN A 139 3.85 14.70 5.85
CA GLN A 139 2.69 13.83 5.74
C GLN A 139 2.35 13.61 4.27
N THR A 140 1.70 12.50 3.98
CA THR A 140 1.25 12.16 2.63
C THR A 140 -0.24 11.86 2.59
N GLU A 141 -0.86 12.18 1.46
CA GLU A 141 -2.25 11.82 1.17
C GLU A 141 -2.37 11.32 -0.27
N ILE A 142 -2.95 10.15 -0.45
CA ILE A 142 -3.31 9.66 -1.79
C ILE A 142 -4.50 10.49 -2.29
N ALA A 143 -4.27 11.34 -3.27
CA ALA A 143 -5.28 12.22 -3.83
C ALA A 143 -6.15 11.53 -4.89
N LYS A 144 -5.54 10.63 -5.70
CA LYS A 144 -6.20 9.94 -6.80
C LYS A 144 -5.58 8.58 -7.06
N ILE A 145 -6.41 7.60 -7.40
CA ILE A 145 -6.00 6.30 -7.91
C ILE A 145 -6.70 6.08 -9.26
N GLU A 146 -5.94 5.80 -10.29
CA GLU A 146 -6.42 5.44 -11.61
C GLU A 146 -5.99 4.00 -11.91
N THR A 147 -6.96 3.10 -11.95
CA THR A 147 -6.70 1.68 -12.23
C THR A 147 -6.74 1.45 -13.73
N GLY A 148 -5.64 0.97 -14.28
CA GLY A 148 -5.54 0.47 -15.65
C GLY A 148 -5.51 -1.05 -15.68
N LYS A 149 -5.45 -1.63 -16.90
CA LYS A 149 -5.43 -3.07 -17.11
C LYS A 149 -4.17 -3.72 -16.51
N ASP A 150 -3.03 -3.11 -16.72
CA ASP A 150 -1.72 -3.67 -16.37
C ASP A 150 -0.95 -2.78 -15.36
N ALA A 151 -1.45 -1.59 -15.09
CA ALA A 151 -0.83 -0.66 -14.14
C ALA A 151 -1.85 0.24 -13.45
N CYS A 152 -1.53 0.64 -12.23
CA CYS A 152 -2.22 1.70 -11.50
C CYS A 152 -1.37 2.95 -11.48
N LYS A 153 -2.01 4.11 -11.68
CA LYS A 153 -1.39 5.43 -11.50
C LYS A 153 -1.97 6.09 -10.28
N ILE A 154 -1.10 6.51 -9.38
CA ILE A 154 -1.48 7.11 -8.11
C ILE A 154 -0.88 8.50 -8.03
N LYS A 155 -1.72 9.49 -7.72
CA LYS A 155 -1.28 10.83 -7.36
C LYS A 155 -1.31 10.95 -5.83
N MET A 156 -0.19 11.35 -5.24
CA MET A 156 -0.03 11.55 -3.81
C MET A 156 0.45 12.98 -3.55
N LEU A 157 -0.11 13.62 -2.55
CA LEU A 157 0.28 14.96 -2.09
C LEU A 157 1.17 14.83 -0.86
N LEU A 158 2.17 15.71 -0.76
CA LEU A 158 3.05 15.84 0.39
C LEU A 158 2.83 17.21 1.03
N PHE A 159 2.67 17.27 2.34
CA PHE A 159 2.48 18.53 3.08
C PHE A 159 3.17 18.45 4.45
N GLN A 160 3.57 19.62 4.95
CA GLN A 160 4.08 19.73 6.32
C GLN A 160 2.89 19.88 7.28
N GLU A 161 2.99 19.27 8.46
CA GLU A 161 2.10 19.68 9.55
C GLU A 161 2.37 21.16 9.85
N GLU A 162 1.30 21.95 9.86
CA GLU A 162 1.38 23.29 10.44
C GLU A 162 1.37 23.11 11.97
N ASP A 163 2.43 23.61 12.63
CA ASP A 163 2.56 23.62 14.10
C ASP A 163 1.45 24.45 14.77
#